data_de5043da1cf15694451550fc1119e634
#
_entry.id   de5043da1cf15694451550fc1119e634
#
_cell.length_a   1.000
_cell.length_b   1.000
_cell.length_c   1.000
_cell.angle_alpha   90.00
_cell.angle_beta   90.00
_cell.angle_gamma   90.00
#
_symmetry.space_group_name_H-M   'P 1'
#
loop_
_entity.id
_entity.type
_entity.pdbx_description
1 polymer ?
#
loop_
_entity_poly.entity_id
_entity_poly.type
_entity_poly.pdbx_seq_one_letter_code
_entity_poly.pdbx_strand_id
1 'polypeptide(L)'
;MAKLIVYVLRLGHREVRDKRVTTHLFLAARAFGADRVIYSGRRDEKLGESIEKIVETWGGVFEIEYQKDWRKTVKDWKSQDGEVIHLTMYGLPIQEVIAAIRQSHRDRLVVVGGAKVHGDVFELADWNVSVTSQPHSEISALCIFLHELFKGKELARTFENAEKRIVPQAKGKKVMRRKSGKFRPN
;
A
#
# COMPACT_ATOMS: atom_id res chain seq x y z
N MET A 1 19.78 -4.04 11.08
CA MET A 1 18.88 -4.85 10.21
C MET A 1 18.51 -4.03 9.01
N ALA A 2 18.51 -4.60 7.80
CA ALA A 2 18.01 -3.95 6.61
C ALA A 2 16.52 -3.60 6.80
N LYS A 3 16.08 -2.50 6.19
CA LYS A 3 14.66 -2.10 6.21
C LYS A 3 13.87 -3.11 5.39
N LEU A 4 12.78 -3.64 5.93
CA LEU A 4 11.80 -4.42 5.18
C LEU A 4 11.16 -3.55 4.10
N ILE A 5 11.23 -4.00 2.84
CA ILE A 5 10.58 -3.35 1.71
C ILE A 5 9.18 -3.96 1.51
N VAL A 6 8.19 -3.10 1.38
CA VAL A 6 6.80 -3.51 1.15
C VAL A 6 6.24 -2.78 -0.07
N TYR A 7 5.97 -3.53 -1.13
CA TYR A 7 5.27 -3.03 -2.31
C TYR A 7 3.83 -3.54 -2.33
N VAL A 8 2.95 -2.75 -2.92
CA VAL A 8 1.55 -3.13 -3.11
C VAL A 8 1.26 -3.23 -4.60
N LEU A 9 0.76 -4.38 -5.05
CA LEU A 9 0.33 -4.61 -6.43
C LEU A 9 -1.19 -4.60 -6.51
N ARG A 10 -1.75 -3.58 -7.16
CA ARG A 10 -3.18 -3.47 -7.46
C ARG A 10 -3.49 -4.12 -8.80
N LEU A 11 -4.30 -5.18 -8.81
CA LEU A 11 -4.69 -5.88 -10.03
C LEU A 11 -5.93 -5.26 -10.68
N GLY A 12 -5.90 -5.16 -12.01
CA GLY A 12 -7.07 -4.92 -12.84
C GLY A 12 -7.72 -3.55 -12.66
N HIS A 13 -6.92 -2.48 -12.58
CA HIS A 13 -7.45 -1.11 -12.55
C HIS A 13 -8.29 -0.80 -13.80
N ARG A 14 -9.46 -0.18 -13.60
CA ARG A 14 -10.38 0.31 -14.63
C ARG A 14 -10.64 1.80 -14.41
N GLU A 15 -10.19 2.63 -15.33
CA GLU A 15 -10.17 4.09 -15.22
C GLU A 15 -11.52 4.70 -14.81
N VAL A 16 -12.62 4.25 -15.43
CA VAL A 16 -13.94 4.83 -15.19
C VAL A 16 -14.55 4.34 -13.87
N ARG A 17 -14.41 3.05 -13.56
CA ARG A 17 -15.09 2.42 -12.43
C ARG A 17 -14.29 2.48 -11.13
N ASP A 18 -12.98 2.31 -11.22
CA ASP A 18 -12.15 2.07 -10.04
C ASP A 18 -11.26 3.26 -9.66
N LYS A 19 -11.34 4.39 -10.38
CA LYS A 19 -10.45 5.54 -10.21
C LYS A 19 -10.34 5.99 -8.76
N ARG A 20 -11.46 6.23 -8.09
CA ARG A 20 -11.47 6.67 -6.68
C ARG A 20 -10.93 5.60 -5.75
N VAL A 21 -11.35 4.35 -5.96
CA VAL A 21 -10.91 3.22 -5.13
C VAL A 21 -9.40 3.02 -5.25
N THR A 22 -8.85 3.04 -6.48
CA THR A 22 -7.42 2.87 -6.71
C THR A 22 -6.61 4.02 -6.11
N THR A 23 -7.05 5.27 -6.28
CA THR A 23 -6.40 6.44 -5.66
C THR A 23 -6.39 6.31 -4.13
N HIS A 24 -7.52 5.97 -3.52
CA HIS A 24 -7.61 5.81 -2.06
C HIS A 24 -6.78 4.63 -1.56
N LEU A 25 -6.70 3.54 -2.32
CA LEU A 25 -5.83 2.41 -1.99
C LEU A 25 -4.36 2.83 -1.99
N PHE A 26 -3.92 3.65 -2.95
CA PHE A 26 -2.55 4.15 -3.01
C PHE A 26 -2.24 5.12 -1.86
N LEU A 27 -3.19 6.00 -1.51
CA LEU A 27 -3.07 6.87 -0.34
C LEU A 27 -2.95 6.06 0.95
N ALA A 28 -3.77 5.02 1.09
CA ALA A 28 -3.72 4.12 2.23
C ALA A 28 -2.40 3.34 2.29
N ALA A 29 -1.94 2.76 1.16
CA ALA A 29 -0.65 2.08 1.08
C ALA A 29 0.49 2.98 1.58
N ARG A 30 0.57 4.21 1.08
CA ARG A 30 1.56 5.20 1.51
C ARG A 30 1.45 5.51 3.01
N ALA A 31 0.26 5.83 3.49
CA ALA A 31 0.04 6.22 4.88
C ALA A 31 0.36 5.09 5.86
N PHE A 32 0.07 3.84 5.48
CA PHE A 32 0.29 2.65 6.29
C PHE A 32 1.64 1.95 6.04
N GLY A 33 2.58 2.64 5.39
CA GLY A 33 3.98 2.23 5.45
C GLY A 33 4.49 1.42 4.26
N ALA A 34 3.72 1.20 3.20
CA ALA A 34 4.25 0.67 1.95
C ALA A 34 5.25 1.65 1.32
N ASP A 35 6.22 1.12 0.58
CA ASP A 35 7.28 1.91 -0.04
C ASP A 35 6.96 2.29 -1.48
N ARG A 36 6.17 1.46 -2.18
CA ARG A 36 5.77 1.67 -3.59
C ARG A 36 4.43 1.01 -3.87
N VAL A 37 3.73 1.51 -4.88
CA VAL A 37 2.58 0.84 -5.48
C VAL A 37 2.82 0.56 -6.95
N ILE A 38 2.38 -0.63 -7.37
CA ILE A 38 2.36 -1.07 -8.76
C ILE A 38 0.90 -1.33 -9.11
N TYR A 39 0.48 -1.01 -10.32
CA TYR A 39 -0.86 -1.37 -10.76
C TYR A 39 -0.89 -1.93 -12.17
N SER A 40 -1.85 -2.81 -12.42
CA SER A 40 -2.12 -3.39 -13.73
C SER A 40 -3.54 -3.08 -14.20
N GLY A 41 -3.82 -3.41 -15.43
CA GLY A 41 -5.11 -3.12 -16.05
C GLY A 41 -4.99 -1.96 -17.02
N ARG A 42 -5.89 -0.99 -16.97
CA ARG A 42 -5.82 0.21 -17.83
C ARG A 42 -4.84 1.21 -17.25
N ARG A 43 -3.95 1.74 -18.10
CA ARG A 43 -3.03 2.82 -17.72
C ARG A 43 -3.82 4.12 -17.49
N ASP A 44 -3.59 4.78 -16.36
CA ASP A 44 -4.18 6.07 -16.00
C ASP A 44 -3.09 6.99 -15.45
N GLU A 45 -2.67 7.96 -16.26
CA GLU A 45 -1.59 8.90 -15.89
C GLU A 45 -2.00 9.85 -14.76
N LYS A 46 -3.30 10.14 -14.64
CA LYS A 46 -3.84 11.00 -13.57
C LYS A 46 -3.70 10.40 -12.17
N LEU A 47 -3.55 9.07 -12.06
CA LEU A 47 -3.23 8.44 -10.78
C LEU A 47 -1.84 8.88 -10.30
N GLY A 48 -0.83 8.85 -11.18
CA GLY A 48 0.53 9.31 -10.89
C GLY A 48 0.53 10.75 -10.40
N GLU A 49 0.00 11.67 -11.20
CA GLU A 49 -0.09 13.10 -10.88
C GLU A 49 -0.76 13.37 -9.52
N SER A 50 -1.82 12.62 -9.21
CA SER A 50 -2.57 12.80 -7.96
C SER A 50 -1.73 12.43 -6.73
N ILE A 51 -0.93 11.38 -6.82
CA ILE A 51 -0.09 10.93 -5.71
C ILE A 51 1.18 11.76 -5.61
N GLU A 52 1.79 12.17 -6.72
CA GLU A 52 2.94 13.08 -6.74
C GLU A 52 2.62 14.37 -5.97
N LYS A 53 1.47 15.01 -6.22
CA LYS A 53 1.00 16.18 -5.44
C LYS A 53 0.87 15.91 -3.94
N ILE A 54 0.47 14.69 -3.56
CA ILE A 54 0.41 14.31 -2.15
C ILE A 54 1.81 14.15 -1.57
N VAL A 55 2.73 13.52 -2.30
CA VAL A 55 4.13 13.37 -1.87
C VAL A 55 4.81 14.74 -1.72
N GLU A 56 4.66 15.64 -2.69
CA GLU A 56 5.16 17.00 -2.61
C GLU A 56 4.62 17.73 -1.36
N THR A 57 3.31 17.67 -1.13
CA THR A 57 2.67 18.37 -0.04
C THR A 57 3.01 17.78 1.33
N TRP A 58 2.98 16.45 1.46
CA TRP A 58 3.03 15.73 2.73
C TRP A 58 4.36 14.98 2.96
N GLY A 59 5.29 15.08 2.01
CA GLY A 59 6.64 14.54 2.12
C GLY A 59 6.76 13.03 1.90
N GLY A 60 7.97 12.53 2.17
CA GLY A 60 8.33 11.13 1.97
C GLY A 60 8.71 10.80 0.53
N VAL A 61 9.09 9.54 0.31
CA VAL A 61 9.34 8.96 -1.02
C VAL A 61 8.28 7.89 -1.23
N PHE A 62 7.53 8.01 -2.31
CA PHE A 62 6.52 7.02 -2.66
C PHE A 62 6.30 7.04 -4.17
N GLU A 63 6.47 5.92 -4.82
CA GLU A 63 6.44 5.80 -6.26
C GLU A 63 5.22 4.99 -6.72
N ILE A 64 4.73 5.33 -7.92
CA ILE A 64 3.69 4.58 -8.61
C ILE A 64 4.25 4.05 -9.90
N GLU A 65 4.01 2.79 -10.16
CA GLU A 65 4.46 2.12 -11.37
C GLU A 65 3.28 1.44 -12.07
N TYR A 66 3.18 1.63 -13.39
CA TYR A 66 2.25 0.87 -14.20
C TYR A 66 2.95 -0.34 -14.80
N GLN A 67 2.39 -1.53 -14.58
CA GLN A 67 2.85 -2.78 -15.18
C GLN A 67 1.68 -3.52 -15.84
N LYS A 68 1.72 -3.61 -17.16
CA LYS A 68 0.67 -4.30 -17.92
C LYS A 68 0.59 -5.78 -17.53
N ASP A 69 1.74 -6.43 -17.43
CA ASP A 69 1.87 -7.84 -17.08
C ASP A 69 2.19 -8.03 -15.59
N TRP A 70 1.14 -8.11 -14.78
CA TRP A 70 1.27 -8.34 -13.35
C TRP A 70 1.92 -9.70 -13.02
N ARG A 71 1.77 -10.72 -13.89
CA ARG A 71 2.39 -12.04 -13.68
C ARG A 71 3.91 -11.95 -13.74
N LYS A 72 4.41 -11.14 -14.68
CA LYS A 72 5.83 -10.86 -14.76
C LYS A 72 6.31 -10.18 -13.48
N THR A 73 5.58 -9.19 -12.98
CA THR A 73 5.91 -8.51 -11.71
C THR A 73 6.03 -9.50 -10.54
N VAL A 74 5.07 -10.42 -10.41
CA VAL A 74 5.09 -11.44 -9.35
C VAL A 74 6.27 -12.40 -9.53
N LYS A 75 6.55 -12.86 -10.74
CA LYS A 75 7.68 -13.76 -11.03
C LYS A 75 9.02 -13.09 -10.76
N ASP A 76 9.20 -11.86 -11.22
CA ASP A 76 10.42 -11.08 -11.00
C ASP A 76 10.65 -10.85 -9.48
N TRP A 77 9.59 -10.57 -8.72
CA TRP A 77 9.65 -10.42 -7.27
C TRP A 77 10.12 -11.70 -6.58
N LYS A 78 9.53 -12.83 -6.94
CA LYS A 78 9.93 -14.15 -6.40
C LYS A 78 11.36 -14.54 -6.80
N SER A 79 11.82 -14.18 -8.00
CA SER A 79 13.18 -14.46 -8.44
C SER A 79 14.25 -13.70 -7.64
N GLN A 80 13.86 -12.63 -6.94
CA GLN A 80 14.70 -11.86 -6.03
C GLN A 80 14.50 -12.26 -4.55
N ASP A 81 14.01 -13.47 -4.30
CA ASP A 81 13.67 -13.99 -2.98
C ASP A 81 12.59 -13.17 -2.23
N GLY A 82 11.76 -12.46 -2.97
CA GLY A 82 10.63 -11.74 -2.38
C GLY A 82 9.46 -12.66 -2.07
N GLU A 83 8.65 -12.29 -1.09
CA GLU A 83 7.46 -13.04 -0.66
C GLU A 83 6.19 -12.35 -1.14
N VAL A 84 5.26 -13.12 -1.69
CA VAL A 84 4.02 -12.63 -2.29
C VAL A 84 2.84 -12.95 -1.39
N ILE A 85 2.12 -11.93 -0.94
CA ILE A 85 0.94 -12.03 -0.07
C ILE A 85 -0.28 -11.56 -0.84
N HIS A 86 -1.22 -12.44 -1.15
CA HIS A 86 -2.48 -12.10 -1.79
C HIS A 86 -3.58 -11.91 -0.74
N LEU A 87 -4.13 -10.69 -0.68
CA LEU A 87 -5.25 -10.38 0.20
C LEU A 87 -6.57 -10.77 -0.48
N THR A 88 -7.26 -11.71 0.10
CA THR A 88 -8.50 -12.29 -0.42
C THR A 88 -9.37 -12.81 0.70
N MET A 89 -10.69 -12.67 0.57
CA MET A 89 -11.64 -13.22 1.57
C MET A 89 -11.65 -14.76 1.65
N TYR A 90 -11.02 -15.42 0.69
CA TYR A 90 -10.92 -16.89 0.62
C TYR A 90 -9.63 -17.45 1.22
N GLY A 91 -8.74 -16.58 1.73
CA GLY A 91 -7.46 -16.97 2.30
C GLY A 91 -7.55 -17.48 3.73
N LEU A 92 -6.38 -17.83 4.28
CA LEU A 92 -6.25 -18.17 5.70
C LEU A 92 -6.51 -16.92 6.58
N PRO A 93 -7.14 -17.06 7.75
CA PRO A 93 -7.34 -15.96 8.66
C PRO A 93 -6.01 -15.28 9.03
N ILE A 94 -5.97 -13.96 8.95
CA ILE A 94 -4.75 -13.19 9.23
C ILE A 94 -4.17 -13.51 10.61
N GLN A 95 -5.02 -13.77 11.61
CA GLN A 95 -4.61 -14.08 12.97
C GLN A 95 -3.76 -15.36 13.05
N GLU A 96 -3.98 -16.31 12.14
CA GLU A 96 -3.27 -17.58 12.10
C GLU A 96 -1.90 -17.49 11.40
N VAL A 97 -1.77 -16.58 10.43
CA VAL A 97 -0.58 -16.55 9.55
C VAL A 97 0.34 -15.35 9.77
N ILE A 98 -0.14 -14.26 10.36
CA ILE A 98 0.62 -13.01 10.45
C ILE A 98 1.91 -13.15 11.26
N ALA A 99 1.94 -14.04 12.25
CA ALA A 99 3.14 -14.29 13.04
C ALA A 99 4.26 -14.90 12.19
N ALA A 100 3.95 -15.89 11.34
CA ALA A 100 4.87 -16.52 10.41
C ALA A 100 5.35 -15.53 9.33
N ILE A 101 4.42 -14.74 8.75
CA ILE A 101 4.74 -13.70 7.78
C ILE A 101 5.73 -12.69 8.38
N ARG A 102 5.56 -12.27 9.64
CA ARG A 102 6.46 -11.33 10.32
C ARG A 102 7.85 -11.91 10.60
N GLN A 103 7.98 -13.22 10.80
CA GLN A 103 9.26 -13.88 11.08
C GLN A 103 10.16 -13.97 9.84
N SER A 104 9.58 -13.98 8.66
CA SER A 104 10.35 -13.96 7.42
C SER A 104 11.07 -12.61 7.26
N HIS A 105 12.30 -12.65 6.74
CA HIS A 105 13.13 -11.46 6.48
C HIS A 105 13.05 -11.00 5.01
N ARG A 106 12.26 -11.69 4.19
CA ARG A 106 12.08 -11.38 2.77
C ARG A 106 11.24 -10.14 2.58
N ASP A 107 11.47 -9.40 1.51
CA ASP A 107 10.63 -8.27 1.11
C ASP A 107 9.23 -8.73 0.69
N ARG A 108 8.23 -7.86 0.79
CA ARG A 108 6.81 -8.19 0.62
C ARG A 108 6.22 -7.53 -0.61
N LEU A 109 5.58 -8.34 -1.46
CA LEU A 109 4.64 -7.87 -2.48
C LEU A 109 3.21 -8.20 -2.03
N VAL A 110 2.48 -7.20 -1.59
CA VAL A 110 1.07 -7.35 -1.18
C VAL A 110 0.19 -7.17 -2.40
N VAL A 111 -0.45 -8.24 -2.83
CA VAL A 111 -1.34 -8.27 -3.99
C VAL A 111 -2.77 -8.01 -3.56
N VAL A 112 -3.40 -7.01 -4.17
CA VAL A 112 -4.78 -6.62 -3.90
C VAL A 112 -5.56 -6.63 -5.21
N GLY A 113 -6.58 -7.46 -5.27
CA GLY A 113 -7.46 -7.58 -6.44
C GLY A 113 -8.73 -6.74 -6.32
N GLY A 114 -9.46 -6.64 -7.44
CA GLY A 114 -10.84 -6.18 -7.45
C GLY A 114 -11.82 -7.37 -7.38
N ALA A 115 -13.07 -7.15 -7.78
CA ALA A 115 -14.15 -8.14 -7.68
C ALA A 115 -13.92 -9.46 -8.46
N LYS A 116 -13.02 -9.47 -9.43
CA LYS A 116 -12.65 -10.68 -10.18
C LYS A 116 -11.12 -10.73 -10.30
N VAL A 117 -10.51 -11.66 -9.60
CA VAL A 117 -9.08 -11.95 -9.64
C VAL A 117 -8.88 -13.24 -10.44
N HIS A 118 -7.83 -13.31 -11.25
CA HIS A 118 -7.46 -14.55 -11.95
C HIS A 118 -7.07 -15.65 -10.95
N GLY A 119 -7.49 -16.89 -11.24
CA GLY A 119 -7.22 -18.03 -10.35
C GLY A 119 -5.74 -18.28 -10.08
N ASP A 120 -4.88 -18.03 -11.05
CA ASP A 120 -3.43 -18.17 -10.94
C ASP A 120 -2.76 -17.23 -9.90
N VAL A 121 -3.44 -16.15 -9.47
CA VAL A 121 -2.94 -15.34 -8.34
C VAL A 121 -2.86 -16.17 -7.06
N PHE A 122 -3.85 -17.05 -6.84
CA PHE A 122 -3.89 -17.91 -5.65
C PHE A 122 -2.73 -18.92 -5.62
N GLU A 123 -2.32 -19.40 -6.79
CA GLU A 123 -1.22 -20.36 -6.94
C GLU A 123 0.16 -19.68 -6.88
N LEU A 124 0.26 -18.46 -7.40
CA LEU A 124 1.52 -17.70 -7.43
C LEU A 124 1.87 -17.08 -6.08
N ALA A 125 0.88 -16.80 -5.24
CA ALA A 125 1.10 -16.23 -3.92
C ALA A 125 1.72 -17.26 -2.96
N ASP A 126 2.65 -16.82 -2.12
CA ASP A 126 3.17 -17.63 -1.02
C ASP A 126 2.16 -17.71 0.13
N TRP A 127 1.33 -16.65 0.27
CA TRP A 127 0.26 -16.57 1.26
C TRP A 127 -1.01 -16.02 0.62
N ASN A 128 -2.11 -16.73 0.76
CA ASN A 128 -3.44 -16.20 0.54
C ASN A 128 -4.03 -15.86 1.91
N VAL A 129 -4.26 -14.58 2.20
CA VAL A 129 -4.60 -14.08 3.53
C VAL A 129 -5.96 -13.42 3.52
N SER A 130 -6.82 -13.83 4.45
CA SER A 130 -8.10 -13.22 4.71
C SER A 130 -8.02 -12.32 5.95
N VAL A 131 -8.33 -11.04 5.79
CA VAL A 131 -8.52 -10.13 6.93
C VAL A 131 -9.84 -10.45 7.63
N THR A 132 -10.87 -10.76 6.84
CA THR A 132 -12.12 -11.39 7.26
C THR A 132 -12.72 -12.14 6.08
N SER A 133 -13.48 -13.19 6.36
CA SER A 133 -14.21 -13.96 5.35
C SER A 133 -15.53 -13.30 4.89
N GLN A 134 -15.80 -12.07 5.36
CA GLN A 134 -16.96 -11.30 4.93
C GLN A 134 -16.59 -10.31 3.81
N PRO A 135 -17.50 -10.03 2.86
CA PRO A 135 -17.26 -9.03 1.84
C PRO A 135 -17.01 -7.64 2.45
N HIS A 136 -15.89 -7.05 2.09
CA HIS A 136 -15.53 -5.69 2.51
C HIS A 136 -14.59 -5.04 1.48
N SER A 137 -14.19 -3.80 1.74
CA SER A 137 -13.31 -3.05 0.84
C SER A 137 -11.89 -3.61 0.85
N GLU A 138 -11.27 -3.70 -0.33
CA GLU A 138 -9.85 -3.99 -0.51
C GLU A 138 -8.93 -2.99 0.22
N ILE A 139 -9.39 -1.75 0.40
CA ILE A 139 -8.63 -0.72 1.14
C ILE A 139 -8.55 -1.08 2.62
N SER A 140 -9.66 -1.50 3.22
CA SER A 140 -9.66 -1.93 4.62
C SER A 140 -8.83 -3.20 4.83
N ALA A 141 -8.89 -4.16 3.90
CA ALA A 141 -8.02 -5.33 3.93
C ALA A 141 -6.55 -4.93 3.95
N LEU A 142 -6.15 -4.04 3.04
CA LEU A 142 -4.77 -3.56 2.96
C LEU A 142 -4.34 -2.84 4.25
N CYS A 143 -5.15 -1.90 4.75
CA CYS A 143 -4.82 -1.15 5.96
C CYS A 143 -4.62 -2.06 7.18
N ILE A 144 -5.54 -2.99 7.40
CA ILE A 144 -5.47 -3.92 8.53
C ILE A 144 -4.26 -4.86 8.36
N PHE A 145 -4.02 -5.38 7.16
CA PHE A 145 -2.86 -6.22 6.92
C PHE A 145 -1.55 -5.49 7.20
N LEU A 146 -1.38 -4.25 6.69
CA LEU A 146 -0.18 -3.45 6.93
C LEU A 146 -0.03 -3.09 8.43
N HIS A 147 -1.13 -2.75 9.09
CA HIS A 147 -1.14 -2.49 10.54
C HIS A 147 -0.65 -3.70 11.34
N GLU A 148 -1.19 -4.86 11.03
CA GLU A 148 -0.74 -6.10 11.65
C GLU A 148 0.72 -6.40 11.30
N LEU A 149 1.13 -6.26 10.05
CA LEU A 149 2.51 -6.51 9.61
C LEU A 149 3.51 -5.65 10.39
N PHE A 150 3.24 -4.36 10.53
CA PHE A 150 4.12 -3.39 11.19
C PHE A 150 3.89 -3.27 12.71
N LYS A 151 2.91 -3.99 13.28
CA LYS A 151 2.55 -3.95 14.71
C LYS A 151 2.21 -2.52 15.19
N GLY A 152 1.49 -1.75 14.38
CA GLY A 152 1.08 -0.39 14.69
C GLY A 152 2.18 0.68 14.61
N LYS A 153 3.43 0.30 14.32
CA LYS A 153 4.55 1.26 14.24
C LYS A 153 4.40 2.28 13.12
N GLU A 154 3.70 1.92 12.05
CA GLU A 154 3.43 2.80 10.91
C GLU A 154 2.56 4.00 11.29
N LEU A 155 1.75 3.91 12.34
CA LEU A 155 0.86 5.00 12.79
C LEU A 155 1.64 6.20 13.34
N ALA A 156 2.86 5.98 13.82
CA ALA A 156 3.76 7.03 14.31
C ALA A 156 4.77 7.49 13.25
N ARG A 157 4.64 7.01 12.01
CA ARG A 157 5.60 7.34 10.94
C ARG A 157 5.53 8.81 10.57
N THR A 158 6.69 9.44 10.47
CA THR A 158 6.84 10.81 9.96
C THR A 158 7.46 10.76 8.56
N PHE A 159 7.06 11.71 7.73
CA PHE A 159 7.56 11.84 6.36
C PHE A 159 8.49 13.05 6.26
N GLU A 160 9.69 12.81 5.75
CA GLU A 160 10.66 13.87 5.50
C GLU A 160 10.26 14.74 4.30
N ASN A 161 10.85 15.92 4.19
CA ASN A 161 10.65 16.85 3.08
C ASN A 161 9.21 17.32 2.82
N ALA A 162 8.34 17.20 3.81
CA ALA A 162 6.97 17.71 3.71
C ALA A 162 6.93 19.24 3.62
N GLU A 163 6.05 19.79 2.76
CA GLU A 163 5.71 21.22 2.77
C GLU A 163 4.75 21.55 3.91
N LYS A 164 3.88 20.61 4.27
CA LYS A 164 2.88 20.77 5.33
C LYS A 164 3.02 19.69 6.38
N ARG A 165 2.77 20.08 7.63
CA ARG A 165 2.73 19.17 8.77
C ARG A 165 1.50 19.46 9.62
N ILE A 166 0.77 18.42 9.97
CA ILE A 166 -0.34 18.49 10.92
C ILE A 166 0.24 18.54 12.33
N VAL A 167 -0.23 19.47 13.16
CA VAL A 167 0.01 19.46 14.58
C VAL A 167 -1.26 18.93 15.26
N PRO A 168 -1.19 17.76 15.91
CA PRO A 168 -2.36 17.17 16.56
C PRO A 168 -2.98 18.14 17.56
N GLN A 169 -4.30 18.24 17.54
CA GLN A 169 -5.10 19.07 18.44
C GLN A 169 -6.26 18.26 18.99
N ALA A 170 -6.58 18.39 20.28
CA ALA A 170 -7.79 17.80 20.85
C ALA A 170 -9.06 18.41 20.24
N LYS A 171 -9.00 19.68 19.89
CA LYS A 171 -10.10 20.42 19.22
C LYS A 171 -9.53 21.34 18.16
N GLY A 172 -10.18 21.38 16.99
CA GLY A 172 -9.79 22.26 15.89
C GLY A 172 -8.74 21.63 14.96
N LYS A 173 -8.13 22.46 14.10
CA LYS A 173 -7.14 22.08 13.09
C LYS A 173 -5.93 23.00 13.16
N LYS A 174 -4.73 22.44 13.19
CA LYS A 174 -3.50 23.22 13.11
C LYS A 174 -2.56 22.59 12.08
N VAL A 175 -2.20 23.37 11.05
CA VAL A 175 -1.28 22.97 10.00
C VAL A 175 -0.11 23.94 9.99
N MET A 176 1.09 23.43 9.98
CA MET A 176 2.30 24.21 9.77
C MET A 176 2.75 24.08 8.33
N ARG A 177 3.26 25.15 7.73
CA ARG A 177 3.89 25.15 6.40
C ARG A 177 5.38 25.38 6.50
N ARG A 178 6.14 24.73 5.62
CA ARG A 178 7.57 24.94 5.49
C ARG A 178 7.83 26.26 4.76
N LYS A 179 8.49 27.22 5.42
CA LYS A 179 8.98 28.48 4.84
C LYS A 179 10.45 28.63 5.18
N SER A 180 11.31 28.84 4.17
CA SER A 180 12.77 29.00 4.35
C SER A 180 13.39 27.91 5.23
N GLY A 181 13.02 26.63 4.98
CA GLY A 181 13.56 25.46 5.69
C GLY A 181 12.96 25.19 7.08
N LYS A 182 12.14 26.10 7.63
CA LYS A 182 11.50 25.94 8.96
C LYS A 182 9.99 25.85 8.85
N PHE A 183 9.36 25.06 9.72
CA PHE A 183 7.91 25.01 9.83
C PHE A 183 7.39 26.23 10.62
N ARG A 184 6.39 26.92 10.06
CA ARG A 184 5.69 28.06 10.69
C ARG A 184 4.18 27.82 10.66
N PRO A 185 3.41 28.33 11.65
CA PRO A 185 1.96 28.32 11.60
C PRO A 185 1.45 29.02 10.33
N ASN A 186 0.33 28.53 9.82
CA ASN A 186 -0.34 29.11 8.67
C ASN A 186 -1.10 30.35 9.11
#